data_72b432ad3dc31167c1f60871bed8b95f
#
_entry.id   72b432ad3dc31167c1f60871bed8b95f
#
_cell.length_a   1.000
_cell.length_b   1.000
_cell.length_c   1.000
_cell.angle_alpha   90.00
_cell.angle_beta   90.00
_cell.angle_gamma   90.00
#
_symmetry.space_group_name_H-M   'P 1'
#
loop_
_entity.id
_entity.type
_entity.pdbx_description
1 polymer ?
#
loop_
_entity_poly.entity_id
_entity_poly.type
_entity_poly.pdbx_seq_one_letter_code
_entity_poly.pdbx_strand_id
1 'polypeptide(L)'
;MVLIRGLFMDQTIYKTMELTNNIKWTYVLLSSLLFIFAQGGAWLQHNLQFKYPKLGPEWWGWYVAALPITWLFLKSTQLGVEGFGNSLWANRFLGFSMGIIVYAILTQYFFNQPMTAKVWVQVLLCISIMCVQVFWKTPS
;
A
#
# COMPACT_ATOMS: atom_id res chain seq x y z
N MET A 1 -12.59 18.12 28.23
CA MET A 1 -12.64 17.99 26.77
C MET A 1 -11.78 19.01 26.04
N VAL A 2 -11.75 20.25 26.46
CA VAL A 2 -10.89 21.32 25.87
C VAL A 2 -9.40 21.07 26.10
N LEU A 3 -9.02 20.51 27.27
CA LEU A 3 -7.64 20.16 27.63
C LEU A 3 -7.03 19.03 26.79
N ILE A 4 -7.84 18.08 26.34
CA ILE A 4 -7.38 16.96 25.51
C ILE A 4 -7.13 17.41 24.07
N ARG A 5 -7.88 18.39 23.56
CA ARG A 5 -7.62 19.02 22.24
C ARG A 5 -6.34 19.85 22.22
N GLY A 6 -5.98 20.50 23.33
CA GLY A 6 -4.74 21.27 23.43
C GLY A 6 -3.49 20.42 23.61
N LEU A 7 -3.63 19.19 24.09
CA LEU A 7 -2.51 18.26 24.34
C LEU A 7 -2.07 17.49 23.08
N PHE A 8 -2.93 17.32 22.09
CA PHE A 8 -2.66 16.43 20.97
C PHE A 8 -2.46 17.08 19.61
N MET A 9 -2.90 18.32 19.39
CA MET A 9 -2.63 19.03 18.11
C MET A 9 -2.69 20.54 18.25
N ASP A 10 -1.57 21.19 17.98
CA ASP A 10 -1.49 22.61 17.79
C ASP A 10 -2.36 22.99 16.58
N GLN A 11 -3.17 24.03 16.73
CA GLN A 11 -4.04 24.57 15.68
C GLN A 11 -3.25 24.90 14.39
N THR A 12 -1.97 25.18 14.54
CA THR A 12 -1.03 25.43 13.44
C THR A 12 -0.83 24.17 12.59
N ILE A 13 -0.78 22.99 13.21
CA ILE A 13 -0.65 21.70 12.51
C ILE A 13 -1.92 21.38 11.73
N TYR A 14 -3.11 21.65 12.31
CA TYR A 14 -4.38 21.52 11.60
C TYR A 14 -4.45 22.41 10.37
N LYS A 15 -4.08 23.68 10.52
CA LYS A 15 -4.09 24.65 9.43
C LYS A 15 -3.08 24.32 8.34
N THR A 16 -1.94 23.74 8.71
CA THR A 16 -0.92 23.26 7.76
C THR A 16 -1.41 22.00 7.04
N MET A 17 -2.16 21.12 7.70
CA MET A 17 -2.79 19.96 7.09
C MET A 17 -3.92 20.34 6.11
N GLU A 18 -4.69 21.38 6.38
CA GLU A 18 -5.72 21.89 5.46
C GLU A 18 -5.13 22.56 4.21
N LEU A 19 -3.97 23.21 4.34
CA LEU A 19 -3.33 23.94 3.23
C LEU A 19 -2.61 23.04 2.22
N THR A 20 -2.38 21.77 2.51
CA THR A 20 -1.67 20.84 1.63
C THR A 20 -2.60 19.87 0.87
N ASN A 21 -3.75 20.37 0.42
CA ASN A 21 -4.68 19.55 -0.37
C ASN A 21 -4.23 19.32 -1.83
N ASN A 22 -2.95 19.57 -2.13
CA ASN A 22 -2.36 19.32 -3.43
C ASN A 22 -1.64 17.96 -3.44
N ILE A 23 -2.14 17.06 -4.29
CA ILE A 23 -1.52 15.75 -4.51
C ILE A 23 -0.12 15.97 -5.10
N LYS A 24 0.89 15.49 -4.39
CA LYS A 24 2.27 15.47 -4.87
C LYS A 24 2.51 14.19 -5.66
N TRP A 25 2.27 14.22 -6.94
CA TRP A 25 2.33 13.04 -7.83
C TRP A 25 3.66 12.29 -7.78
N THR A 26 4.77 13.00 -7.65
CA THR A 26 6.11 12.36 -7.53
C THR A 26 6.17 11.44 -6.33
N TYR A 27 5.66 11.87 -5.17
CA TYR A 27 5.63 11.05 -3.95
C TYR A 27 4.66 9.88 -4.07
N VAL A 28 3.50 10.08 -4.71
CA VAL A 28 2.52 9.03 -4.96
C VAL A 28 3.10 7.95 -5.87
N LEU A 29 3.77 8.33 -6.96
CA LEU A 29 4.40 7.40 -7.89
C LEU A 29 5.53 6.62 -7.20
N LEU A 30 6.40 7.30 -6.45
CA LEU A 30 7.50 6.65 -5.74
C LEU A 30 6.97 5.71 -4.65
N SER A 31 5.95 6.11 -3.91
CA SER A 31 5.24 5.25 -2.95
C SER A 31 4.66 4.01 -3.62
N SER A 32 4.02 4.18 -4.78
CA SER A 32 3.44 3.06 -5.55
C SER A 32 4.51 2.06 -5.96
N LEU A 33 5.65 2.53 -6.46
CA LEU A 33 6.79 1.66 -6.82
C LEU A 33 7.31 0.89 -5.60
N LEU A 34 7.50 1.57 -4.47
CA LEU A 34 7.94 0.92 -3.24
C LEU A 34 6.92 -0.09 -2.73
N PHE A 35 5.61 0.19 -2.84
CA PHE A 35 4.57 -0.77 -2.52
C PHE A 35 4.61 -2.01 -3.42
N ILE A 36 4.87 -1.85 -4.72
CA ILE A 36 5.01 -2.99 -5.65
C ILE A 36 6.14 -3.90 -5.19
N PHE A 37 7.30 -3.36 -4.86
CA PHE A 37 8.43 -4.15 -4.33
C PHE A 37 8.14 -4.78 -2.97
N ALA A 38 7.54 -4.03 -2.05
CA ALA A 38 7.16 -4.54 -0.74
C ALA A 38 6.13 -5.66 -0.83
N GLN A 39 5.09 -5.49 -1.63
CA GLN A 39 4.05 -6.49 -1.87
C GLN A 39 4.61 -7.71 -2.61
N GLY A 40 5.51 -7.52 -3.58
CA GLY A 40 6.21 -8.60 -4.26
C GLY A 40 7.04 -9.44 -3.29
N GLY A 41 7.82 -8.79 -2.44
CA GLY A 41 8.59 -9.45 -1.38
C GLY A 41 7.72 -10.21 -0.39
N ALA A 42 6.64 -9.58 0.08
CA ALA A 42 5.67 -10.23 0.96
C ALA A 42 4.97 -11.41 0.28
N TRP A 43 4.60 -11.27 -1.00
CA TRP A 43 4.02 -12.37 -1.77
C TRP A 43 4.96 -13.57 -1.85
N LEU A 44 6.24 -13.34 -2.18
CA LEU A 44 7.26 -14.39 -2.24
C LEU A 44 7.39 -15.09 -0.87
N GLN A 45 7.49 -14.32 0.19
CA GLN A 45 7.60 -14.82 1.56
C GLN A 45 6.44 -15.75 1.95
N HIS A 46 5.21 -15.41 1.55
CA HIS A 46 4.03 -16.18 1.94
C HIS A 46 3.71 -17.34 1.00
N ASN A 47 4.04 -17.25 -0.27
CA ASN A 47 3.52 -18.18 -1.29
C ASN A 47 4.56 -19.14 -1.84
N LEU A 48 5.86 -18.83 -1.79
CA LEU A 48 6.88 -19.74 -2.33
C LEU A 48 6.91 -21.11 -1.66
N GLN A 49 6.48 -21.23 -0.41
CA GLN A 49 6.36 -22.49 0.31
C GLN A 49 5.47 -23.52 -0.41
N PHE A 50 4.44 -23.04 -1.15
CA PHE A 50 3.53 -23.93 -1.88
C PHE A 50 4.18 -24.55 -3.13
N LYS A 51 5.21 -23.92 -3.67
CA LYS A 51 5.98 -24.44 -4.80
C LYS A 51 7.25 -25.15 -4.34
N TYR A 52 7.86 -24.65 -3.28
CA TYR A 52 9.11 -25.18 -2.71
C TYR A 52 8.91 -25.46 -1.21
N PRO A 53 8.52 -26.68 -0.82
CA PRO A 53 8.22 -27.02 0.58
C PRO A 53 9.37 -26.76 1.57
N LYS A 54 10.61 -26.78 1.06
CA LYS A 54 11.81 -26.45 1.87
C LYS A 54 11.85 -24.98 2.32
N LEU A 55 11.08 -24.10 1.69
CA LEU A 55 10.94 -22.69 2.03
C LEU A 55 9.70 -22.44 2.90
N GLY A 56 9.29 -23.41 3.69
CA GLY A 56 8.18 -23.30 4.63
C GLY A 56 8.45 -22.29 5.75
N PRO A 57 7.48 -22.14 6.67
CA PRO A 57 7.55 -21.13 7.73
C PRO A 57 8.72 -21.33 8.69
N GLU A 58 9.30 -22.51 8.74
CA GLU A 58 10.47 -22.82 9.58
C GLU A 58 11.80 -22.35 8.97
N TRP A 59 11.79 -21.92 7.72
CA TRP A 59 13.00 -21.42 7.09
C TRP A 59 13.34 -20.01 7.60
N TRP A 60 14.38 -19.93 8.42
CA TRP A 60 14.80 -18.70 9.11
C TRP A 60 15.12 -17.52 8.17
N GLY A 61 15.47 -17.80 6.90
CA GLY A 61 15.74 -16.76 5.90
C GLY A 61 14.56 -15.79 5.69
N TRP A 62 13.32 -16.23 5.92
CA TRP A 62 12.16 -15.35 5.83
C TRP A 62 12.12 -14.27 6.90
N TYR A 63 12.65 -14.56 8.08
CA TYR A 63 12.73 -13.57 9.16
C TYR A 63 13.73 -12.48 8.84
N VAL A 64 14.84 -12.83 8.18
CA VAL A 64 15.83 -11.86 7.69
C VAL A 64 15.25 -11.05 6.52
N ALA A 65 14.57 -11.69 5.58
CA ALA A 65 13.93 -11.03 4.44
C ALA A 65 12.78 -10.09 4.88
N ALA A 66 12.14 -10.36 6.02
CA ALA A 66 11.09 -9.50 6.55
C ALA A 66 11.57 -8.10 6.90
N LEU A 67 12.83 -7.93 7.31
CA LEU A 67 13.38 -6.62 7.69
C LEU A 67 13.36 -5.61 6.53
N PRO A 68 13.97 -5.88 5.36
CA PRO A 68 13.90 -4.98 4.22
C PRO A 68 12.49 -4.82 3.66
N ILE A 69 11.66 -5.87 3.68
CA ILE A 69 10.25 -5.80 3.25
C ILE A 69 9.48 -4.82 4.15
N THR A 70 9.65 -4.93 5.46
CA THR A 70 9.02 -4.02 6.43
C THR A 70 9.48 -2.58 6.22
N TRP A 71 10.79 -2.37 5.99
CA TRP A 71 11.31 -1.04 5.69
C TRP A 71 10.69 -0.46 4.43
N LEU A 72 10.53 -1.26 3.36
CA LEU A 72 9.86 -0.83 2.14
C LEU A 72 8.41 -0.41 2.41
N PHE A 73 7.65 -1.17 3.23
CA PHE A 73 6.29 -0.80 3.62
C PHE A 73 6.24 0.50 4.40
N LEU A 74 7.13 0.70 5.37
CA LEU A 74 7.20 1.93 6.15
C LEU A 74 7.54 3.14 5.28
N LYS A 75 8.51 2.98 4.40
CA LYS A 75 8.95 4.07 3.51
C LYS A 75 7.90 4.42 2.46
N SER A 76 7.26 3.41 1.85
CA SER A 76 6.16 3.64 0.91
C SER A 76 4.97 4.32 1.59
N THR A 77 4.64 3.92 2.83
CA THR A 77 3.58 4.54 3.61
C THR A 77 3.89 6.01 3.92
N GLN A 78 5.09 6.31 4.35
CA GLN A 78 5.53 7.68 4.62
C GLN A 78 5.36 8.58 3.39
N LEU A 79 5.89 8.14 2.26
CA LEU A 79 5.83 8.90 1.00
C LEU A 79 4.39 9.01 0.47
N GLY A 80 3.61 7.93 0.57
CA GLY A 80 2.23 7.94 0.11
C GLY A 80 1.33 8.88 0.93
N VAL A 81 1.48 8.87 2.24
CA VAL A 81 0.74 9.80 3.12
C VAL A 81 1.09 11.24 2.79
N GLU A 82 2.37 11.55 2.64
CA GLU A 82 2.83 12.89 2.26
C GLU A 82 2.35 13.27 0.85
N GLY A 83 2.37 12.31 -0.09
CA GLY A 83 1.91 12.50 -1.47
C GLY A 83 0.41 12.81 -1.57
N PHE A 84 -0.40 12.23 -0.71
CA PHE A 84 -1.85 12.47 -0.64
C PHE A 84 -2.26 13.58 0.35
N GLY A 85 -1.38 14.52 0.63
CA GLY A 85 -1.71 15.65 1.52
C GLY A 85 -2.01 15.21 2.95
N ASN A 86 -1.23 14.26 3.49
CA ASN A 86 -1.37 13.67 4.81
C ASN A 86 -2.61 12.78 5.01
N SER A 87 -3.18 12.24 3.93
CA SER A 87 -4.29 11.32 4.00
C SER A 87 -3.82 9.88 4.23
N LEU A 88 -4.04 9.36 5.43
CA LEU A 88 -3.79 7.95 5.78
C LEU A 88 -4.71 7.00 5.00
N TRP A 89 -5.98 7.40 4.81
CA TRP A 89 -6.95 6.58 4.09
C TRP A 89 -6.57 6.40 2.62
N ALA A 90 -6.23 7.48 1.93
CA ALA A 90 -5.81 7.41 0.53
C ALA A 90 -4.59 6.50 0.34
N ASN A 91 -3.60 6.63 1.22
CA ASN A 91 -2.42 5.76 1.21
C ASN A 91 -2.76 4.29 1.50
N ARG A 92 -3.69 4.03 2.43
CA ARG A 92 -4.12 2.66 2.75
C ARG A 92 -4.74 1.97 1.55
N PHE A 93 -5.62 2.68 0.83
CA PHE A 93 -6.24 2.15 -0.39
C PHE A 93 -5.24 1.96 -1.52
N LEU A 94 -4.24 2.86 -1.65
CA LEU A 94 -3.14 2.69 -2.59
C LEU A 94 -2.39 1.38 -2.33
N GLY A 95 -1.92 1.17 -1.11
CA GLY A 95 -1.17 -0.02 -0.74
C GLY A 95 -1.97 -1.31 -0.93
N PHE A 96 -3.25 -1.30 -0.59
CA PHE A 96 -4.16 -2.43 -0.77
C PHE A 96 -4.36 -2.77 -2.26
N SER A 97 -4.63 -1.77 -3.09
CA SER A 97 -4.83 -1.96 -4.53
C SER A 97 -3.56 -2.46 -5.22
N MET A 98 -2.40 -1.90 -4.87
CA MET A 98 -1.11 -2.40 -5.38
C MET A 98 -0.86 -3.84 -4.96
N GLY A 99 -1.22 -4.21 -3.72
CA GLY A 99 -1.11 -5.58 -3.23
C GLY A 99 -1.89 -6.57 -4.05
N ILE A 100 -3.16 -6.28 -4.39
CA ILE A 100 -4.00 -7.16 -5.18
C ILE A 100 -3.47 -7.31 -6.61
N ILE A 101 -3.04 -6.21 -7.23
CA ILE A 101 -2.47 -6.24 -8.59
C ILE A 101 -1.20 -7.11 -8.62
N VAL A 102 -0.28 -6.88 -7.70
CA VAL A 102 0.96 -7.66 -7.58
C VAL A 102 0.65 -9.13 -7.32
N TYR A 103 -0.30 -9.41 -6.41
CA TYR A 103 -0.72 -10.77 -6.10
C TYR A 103 -1.26 -11.50 -7.34
N ALA A 104 -2.12 -10.85 -8.10
CA ALA A 104 -2.69 -11.43 -9.31
C ALA A 104 -1.61 -11.78 -10.35
N ILE A 105 -0.68 -10.85 -10.61
CA ILE A 105 0.41 -11.03 -11.58
C ILE A 105 1.34 -12.16 -11.14
N LEU A 106 1.82 -12.13 -9.91
CA LEU A 106 2.78 -13.12 -9.42
C LEU A 106 2.17 -14.51 -9.30
N THR A 107 0.91 -14.61 -8.87
CA THR A 107 0.20 -15.89 -8.79
C THR A 107 0.03 -16.51 -10.17
N GLN A 108 -0.32 -15.73 -11.17
CA GLN A 108 -0.40 -16.21 -12.54
C GLN A 108 0.97 -16.68 -13.05
N TYR A 109 2.02 -15.89 -12.82
CA TYR A 109 3.35 -16.18 -13.31
C TYR A 109 3.99 -17.42 -12.65
N PHE A 110 3.91 -17.53 -11.30
CA PHE A 110 4.58 -18.61 -10.56
C PHE A 110 3.77 -19.91 -10.52
N PHE A 111 2.45 -19.81 -10.47
CA PHE A 111 1.58 -20.98 -10.30
C PHE A 111 0.77 -21.33 -11.55
N ASN A 112 0.90 -20.56 -12.63
CA ASN A 112 0.11 -20.72 -13.86
C ASN A 112 -1.41 -20.75 -13.61
N GLN A 113 -1.88 -20.08 -12.53
CA GLN A 113 -3.29 -20.00 -12.25
C GLN A 113 -3.92 -18.96 -13.18
N PRO A 114 -4.90 -19.37 -14.02
CA PRO A 114 -5.48 -18.44 -14.98
C PRO A 114 -6.23 -17.31 -14.26
N MET A 115 -6.13 -16.11 -14.78
CA MET A 115 -6.92 -14.98 -14.33
C MET A 115 -8.39 -15.19 -14.78
N THR A 116 -9.18 -15.76 -13.89
CA THR A 116 -10.61 -15.95 -14.12
C THR A 116 -11.35 -14.61 -14.20
N ALA A 117 -12.55 -14.61 -14.79
CA ALA A 117 -13.40 -13.42 -14.82
C ALA A 117 -13.62 -12.81 -13.42
N LYS A 118 -13.71 -13.66 -12.38
CA LYS A 118 -13.80 -13.25 -10.99
C LYS A 118 -12.58 -12.41 -10.54
N VAL A 119 -11.37 -12.84 -10.89
CA VAL A 119 -10.12 -12.11 -10.56
C VAL A 119 -10.08 -10.79 -11.31
N TRP A 120 -10.45 -10.76 -12.58
CA TRP A 120 -10.53 -9.53 -13.36
C TRP A 120 -11.49 -8.51 -12.76
N VAL A 121 -12.68 -8.95 -12.32
CA VAL A 121 -13.63 -8.07 -11.64
C VAL A 121 -13.03 -7.49 -10.37
N GLN A 122 -12.33 -8.29 -9.56
CA GLN A 122 -11.66 -7.83 -8.34
C GLN A 122 -10.58 -6.78 -8.64
N VAL A 123 -9.77 -7.00 -9.65
CA VAL A 123 -8.72 -6.04 -10.09
C VAL A 123 -9.36 -4.72 -10.55
N LEU A 124 -10.43 -4.79 -11.34
CA LEU A 124 -11.16 -3.60 -11.79
C LEU A 124 -11.78 -2.82 -10.61
N LEU A 125 -12.33 -3.51 -9.61
CA LEU A 125 -12.83 -2.87 -8.40
C LEU A 125 -11.71 -2.16 -7.62
N CYS A 126 -10.52 -2.76 -7.53
CA CYS A 126 -9.37 -2.14 -6.89
C CYS A 126 -8.91 -0.87 -7.63
N ILE A 127 -8.88 -0.92 -8.97
CA ILE A 127 -8.59 0.27 -9.79
C ILE A 127 -9.65 1.34 -9.56
N SER A 128 -10.92 0.96 -9.49
CA SER A 128 -12.03 1.89 -9.21
C SER A 128 -11.88 2.57 -7.84
N ILE A 129 -11.50 1.82 -6.81
CA ILE A 129 -11.21 2.37 -5.47
C ILE A 129 -10.08 3.42 -5.55
N MET A 130 -9.02 3.14 -6.29
CA MET A 130 -7.93 4.08 -6.49
C MET A 130 -8.39 5.34 -7.22
N CYS A 131 -9.19 5.20 -8.27
CA CYS A 131 -9.73 6.34 -9.00
C CYS A 131 -10.60 7.23 -8.08
N VAL A 132 -11.44 6.64 -7.25
CA VAL A 132 -12.25 7.37 -6.28
C VAL A 132 -11.35 8.16 -5.33
N GLN A 133 -10.28 7.57 -4.80
CA GLN A 133 -9.38 8.27 -3.88
C GLN A 133 -8.62 9.44 -4.52
N VAL A 134 -8.27 9.32 -5.79
CA VAL A 134 -7.49 10.34 -6.51
C VAL A 134 -8.39 11.46 -7.06
N PHE A 135 -9.53 11.11 -7.62
CA PHE A 135 -10.37 12.04 -8.37
C PHE A 135 -11.57 12.59 -7.58
N TRP A 136 -12.02 11.89 -6.56
CA TRP A 136 -13.12 12.38 -5.73
C TRP A 136 -12.62 13.43 -4.73
N LYS A 137 -12.79 14.68 -5.10
CA LYS A 137 -12.53 15.79 -4.17
C LYS A 137 -13.69 15.92 -3.21
N THR A 138 -13.45 15.62 -1.94
CA THR A 138 -14.39 16.02 -0.88
C THR A 138 -14.37 17.53 -0.73
N PRO A 139 -15.53 18.20 -0.81
CA PRO A 139 -15.59 19.62 -0.46
C PRO A 139 -15.16 19.77 1.00
N SER A 140 -14.15 20.59 1.23
CA SER A 140 -13.65 20.97 2.56
C SER A 140 -14.63 21.91 3.22
#